data_4b4168d077c5b5a22a5bbfa4e073599b
#
_entry.id   4b4168d077c5b5a22a5bbfa4e073599b
#
_cell.length_a   1.000
_cell.length_b   1.000
_cell.length_c   1.000
_cell.angle_alpha   90.00
_cell.angle_beta   90.00
_cell.angle_gamma   90.00
#
_symmetry.space_group_name_H-M   'P 1'
#
loop_
_entity.id
_entity.type
_entity.pdbx_description
1 polymer ?
#
loop_
_entity_poly.entity_id
_entity_poly.type
_entity_poly.pdbx_seq_one_letter_code
_entity_poly.pdbx_strand_id
1 'polypeptide(L)'
;MAKSKSAYSVPSKLGKLDTHIIVVWVDNEASVLSRVVGLFSGRGYNIESLAVAEVDPKKNLSRITIVTTGTPQVIEQIVLQLKKLVPVHKVGNFKREDKNVIFKEMALFKIVGNSVKIKKALNACKNYNPVILDQTKKSVVIQITALRREIDKMAKNLKSLGLISASRTGAVAMTR
;
A
#
# COMPACT_ATOMS: atom_id res chain seq x y z
N MET A 1 6.91 -2.96 -50.38
CA MET A 1 8.10 -2.82 -49.50
C MET A 1 7.68 -3.08 -48.06
N ALA A 2 8.05 -4.22 -47.50
CA ALA A 2 7.77 -4.57 -46.08
C ALA A 2 8.70 -3.79 -45.17
N LYS A 3 8.15 -2.98 -44.23
CA LYS A 3 8.93 -2.31 -43.22
C LYS A 3 9.53 -3.36 -42.25
N SER A 4 10.82 -3.48 -42.27
CA SER A 4 11.61 -4.26 -41.29
C SER A 4 11.21 -3.82 -39.85
N LYS A 5 10.66 -4.72 -39.04
CA LYS A 5 10.43 -4.47 -37.62
C LYS A 5 11.80 -4.48 -36.93
N SER A 6 12.21 -3.36 -36.37
CA SER A 6 13.40 -3.26 -35.52
C SER A 6 13.28 -4.23 -34.35
N ALA A 7 14.40 -4.90 -34.00
CA ALA A 7 14.49 -5.76 -32.82
C ALA A 7 14.19 -5.02 -31.49
N TYR A 8 14.19 -3.69 -31.53
CA TYR A 8 13.84 -2.78 -30.42
C TYR A 8 12.40 -2.26 -30.49
N SER A 9 11.56 -2.77 -31.39
CA SER A 9 10.14 -2.40 -31.39
C SER A 9 9.49 -2.96 -30.12
N VAL A 10 9.05 -2.06 -29.24
CA VAL A 10 8.25 -2.41 -28.05
C VAL A 10 7.06 -3.26 -28.50
N PRO A 11 6.80 -4.43 -27.86
CA PRO A 11 5.66 -5.26 -28.21
C PRO A 11 4.37 -4.44 -28.13
N SER A 12 3.59 -4.39 -29.19
CA SER A 12 2.36 -3.61 -29.31
C SER A 12 1.19 -4.10 -28.44
N LYS A 13 1.42 -5.05 -27.54
CA LYS A 13 0.50 -5.52 -26.49
C LYS A 13 1.18 -5.43 -25.14
N LEU A 14 1.42 -4.22 -24.66
CA LEU A 14 1.56 -4.00 -23.22
C LEU A 14 0.21 -4.41 -22.61
N GLY A 15 0.19 -5.51 -21.85
CA GLY A 15 -0.98 -5.94 -21.10
C GLY A 15 -1.49 -4.80 -20.22
N LYS A 16 -2.80 -4.78 -19.95
CA LYS A 16 -3.41 -3.78 -19.07
C LYS A 16 -2.65 -3.72 -17.75
N LEU A 17 -2.28 -2.51 -17.34
CA LEU A 17 -1.67 -2.28 -16.03
C LEU A 17 -2.69 -2.56 -14.93
N ASP A 18 -2.31 -3.39 -13.97
CA ASP A 18 -3.14 -3.76 -12.83
C ASP A 18 -2.38 -3.54 -11.53
N THR A 19 -3.07 -3.11 -10.48
CA THR A 19 -2.47 -2.95 -9.14
C THR A 19 -2.56 -4.25 -8.39
N HIS A 20 -1.42 -4.73 -7.93
CA HIS A 20 -1.29 -5.95 -7.16
C HIS A 20 -0.80 -5.67 -5.74
N ILE A 21 -1.19 -6.55 -4.83
CA ILE A 21 -0.74 -6.57 -3.45
C ILE A 21 0.02 -7.87 -3.27
N ILE A 22 1.33 -7.73 -3.08
CA ILE A 22 2.25 -8.86 -2.91
C ILE A 22 2.57 -8.96 -1.42
N VAL A 23 2.32 -10.12 -0.84
CA VAL A 23 2.60 -10.40 0.56
C VAL A 23 3.74 -11.41 0.62
N VAL A 24 4.80 -11.05 1.34
CA VAL A 24 6.02 -11.85 1.44
C VAL A 24 6.24 -12.20 2.91
N TRP A 25 6.38 -13.45 3.23
CA TRP A 25 6.81 -13.94 4.54
C TRP A 25 8.31 -14.21 4.47
N VAL A 26 9.04 -13.61 5.39
CA VAL A 26 10.51 -13.59 5.37
C VAL A 26 11.06 -13.79 6.78
N ASP A 27 12.30 -14.27 6.87
CA ASP A 27 13.05 -14.23 8.12
C ASP A 27 13.17 -12.78 8.62
N ASN A 28 13.06 -12.60 9.94
CA ASN A 28 13.25 -11.29 10.57
C ASN A 28 14.73 -11.04 10.82
N GLU A 29 15.50 -10.87 9.75
CA GLU A 29 16.95 -10.68 9.78
C GLU A 29 17.36 -9.31 9.24
N ALA A 30 18.55 -8.86 9.65
CA ALA A 30 19.15 -7.66 9.08
C ALA A 30 19.29 -7.78 7.57
N SER A 31 19.06 -6.69 6.85
CA SER A 31 19.17 -6.57 5.39
C SER A 31 18.10 -7.27 4.54
N VAL A 32 17.17 -8.05 5.10
CA VAL A 32 16.13 -8.72 4.30
C VAL A 32 15.25 -7.71 3.55
N LEU A 33 14.81 -6.66 4.24
CA LEU A 33 14.06 -5.58 3.61
C LEU A 33 14.85 -4.91 2.48
N SER A 34 16.14 -4.66 2.68
CA SER A 34 17.01 -4.08 1.65
C SER A 34 17.14 -4.96 0.41
N ARG A 35 17.21 -6.28 0.58
CA ARG A 35 17.23 -7.23 -0.54
C ARG A 35 15.93 -7.21 -1.33
N VAL A 36 14.78 -7.17 -0.64
CA VAL A 36 13.46 -7.06 -1.28
C VAL A 36 13.33 -5.74 -2.04
N VAL A 37 13.65 -4.61 -1.41
CA VAL A 37 13.56 -3.28 -2.06
C VAL A 37 14.59 -3.17 -3.19
N GLY A 38 15.80 -3.71 -3.01
CA GLY A 38 16.84 -3.73 -4.04
C GLY A 38 16.43 -4.50 -5.30
N LEU A 39 15.63 -5.57 -5.16
CA LEU A 39 15.06 -6.29 -6.29
C LEU A 39 14.14 -5.40 -7.13
N PHE A 40 13.32 -4.57 -6.49
CA PHE A 40 12.43 -3.63 -7.18
C PHE A 40 13.22 -2.51 -7.85
N SER A 41 14.11 -1.84 -7.11
CA SER A 41 14.88 -0.70 -7.64
C SER A 41 15.83 -1.10 -8.76
N GLY A 42 16.51 -2.25 -8.65
CA GLY A 42 17.42 -2.75 -9.67
C GLY A 42 16.75 -3.10 -11.01
N ARG A 43 15.41 -3.20 -11.04
CA ARG A 43 14.62 -3.50 -12.24
C ARG A 43 13.67 -2.37 -12.63
N GLY A 44 13.72 -1.25 -11.93
CA GLY A 44 12.84 -0.11 -12.18
C GLY A 44 11.37 -0.37 -11.84
N TYR A 45 11.07 -1.34 -10.97
CA TYR A 45 9.71 -1.55 -10.49
C TYR A 45 9.36 -0.55 -9.41
N ASN A 46 8.17 0.04 -9.50
CA ASN A 46 7.73 1.01 -8.49
C ASN A 46 7.06 0.32 -7.29
N ILE A 47 7.38 0.79 -6.09
CA ILE A 47 6.69 0.43 -4.84
C ILE A 47 5.77 1.60 -4.47
N GLU A 48 4.45 1.40 -4.60
CA GLU A 48 3.47 2.42 -4.23
C GLU A 48 3.23 2.49 -2.73
N SER A 49 3.36 1.35 -2.05
CA SER A 49 3.17 1.22 -0.60
C SER A 49 3.95 0.02 -0.09
N LEU A 50 4.54 0.16 1.08
CA LEU A 50 5.30 -0.86 1.77
C LEU A 50 4.93 -0.85 3.25
N ALA A 51 4.50 -1.99 3.76
CA ALA A 51 4.27 -2.21 5.18
C ALA A 51 5.05 -3.45 5.62
N VAL A 52 5.78 -3.34 6.72
CA VAL A 52 6.59 -4.43 7.28
C VAL A 52 6.30 -4.55 8.76
N ALA A 53 6.12 -5.77 9.24
CA ALA A 53 6.00 -6.06 10.65
C ALA A 53 6.46 -7.49 10.96
N GLU A 54 7.04 -7.69 12.13
CA GLU A 54 7.21 -9.02 12.70
C GLU A 54 5.83 -9.60 13.05
N VAL A 55 5.56 -10.82 12.61
CA VAL A 55 4.25 -11.48 12.79
C VAL A 55 4.30 -12.73 13.67
N ASP A 56 5.48 -13.32 13.84
CA ASP A 56 5.71 -14.47 14.72
C ASP A 56 7.11 -14.40 15.32
N PRO A 57 7.25 -13.80 16.54
CA PRO A 57 8.55 -13.69 17.21
C PRO A 57 9.20 -15.05 17.54
N LYS A 58 8.40 -16.10 17.80
CA LYS A 58 8.93 -17.43 18.12
C LYS A 58 9.61 -18.08 16.91
N LYS A 59 9.12 -17.76 15.73
CA LYS A 59 9.69 -18.25 14.46
C LYS A 59 10.60 -17.25 13.79
N ASN A 60 10.87 -16.11 14.42
CA ASN A 60 11.62 -15.00 13.84
C ASN A 60 11.12 -14.61 12.44
N LEU A 61 9.79 -14.49 12.29
CA LEU A 61 9.12 -14.32 11.01
C LEU A 61 8.53 -12.92 10.86
N SER A 62 8.90 -12.25 9.79
CA SER A 62 8.34 -10.96 9.37
C SER A 62 7.44 -11.11 8.14
N ARG A 63 6.53 -10.17 8.00
CA ARG A 63 5.63 -10.07 6.85
C ARG A 63 5.79 -8.71 6.19
N ILE A 64 6.08 -8.74 4.89
CA ILE A 64 6.18 -7.56 4.04
C ILE A 64 4.96 -7.52 3.14
N THR A 65 4.23 -6.42 3.14
CA THR A 65 3.11 -6.18 2.21
C THR A 65 3.49 -5.05 1.25
N ILE A 66 3.53 -5.35 -0.04
CA ILE A 66 3.96 -4.45 -1.11
C ILE A 66 2.79 -4.18 -2.05
N VAL A 67 2.50 -2.91 -2.32
CA VAL A 67 1.57 -2.52 -3.38
C VAL A 67 2.38 -2.04 -4.57
N THR A 68 2.14 -2.62 -5.73
CA THR A 68 2.81 -2.28 -6.99
C THR A 68 1.85 -2.40 -8.16
N THR A 69 2.10 -1.63 -9.22
CA THR A 69 1.31 -1.68 -10.47
C THR A 69 2.21 -2.11 -11.62
N GLY A 70 1.73 -3.06 -12.40
CA GLY A 70 2.46 -3.59 -13.54
C GLY A 70 1.59 -4.39 -14.49
N THR A 71 2.16 -4.80 -15.62
CA THR A 71 1.53 -5.79 -16.51
C THR A 71 1.56 -7.17 -15.86
N PRO A 72 0.70 -8.12 -16.25
CA PRO A 72 0.71 -9.47 -15.70
C PRO A 72 2.09 -10.12 -15.73
N GLN A 73 2.84 -9.93 -16.82
CA GLN A 73 4.20 -10.47 -16.97
C GLN A 73 5.19 -9.85 -15.97
N VAL A 74 5.11 -8.54 -15.75
CA VAL A 74 5.94 -7.83 -14.77
C VAL A 74 5.63 -8.34 -13.35
N ILE A 75 4.36 -8.47 -13.01
CA ILE A 75 3.94 -8.98 -11.69
C ILE A 75 4.43 -10.42 -11.46
N GLU A 76 4.29 -11.27 -12.48
CA GLU A 76 4.79 -12.65 -12.42
C GLU A 76 6.31 -12.69 -12.20
N GLN A 77 7.07 -11.87 -12.93
CA GLN A 77 8.52 -11.75 -12.75
C GLN A 77 8.88 -11.28 -11.34
N ILE A 78 8.17 -10.30 -10.78
CA ILE A 78 8.39 -9.85 -9.40
C ILE A 78 8.21 -11.04 -8.44
N VAL A 79 7.12 -11.78 -8.55
CA VAL A 79 6.82 -12.93 -7.69
C VAL A 79 7.88 -14.01 -7.80
N LEU A 80 8.30 -14.36 -9.03
CA LEU A 80 9.34 -15.35 -9.26
C LEU A 80 10.70 -14.94 -8.67
N GLN A 81 11.06 -13.67 -8.81
CA GLN A 81 12.31 -13.14 -8.26
C GLN A 81 12.28 -13.07 -6.73
N LEU A 82 11.17 -12.69 -6.13
CA LEU A 82 11.01 -12.70 -4.67
C LEU A 82 11.17 -14.11 -4.10
N LYS A 83 10.60 -15.12 -4.75
CA LYS A 83 10.73 -16.54 -4.34
C LYS A 83 12.17 -17.07 -4.40
N LYS A 84 13.07 -16.41 -5.14
CA LYS A 84 14.50 -16.81 -5.23
C LYS A 84 15.35 -16.23 -4.09
N LEU A 85 14.84 -15.27 -3.33
CA LEU A 85 15.56 -14.72 -2.19
C LEU A 85 15.57 -15.76 -1.06
N VAL A 86 16.75 -16.09 -0.55
CA VAL A 86 16.96 -17.13 0.50
C VAL A 86 16.07 -16.90 1.73
N PRO A 87 15.94 -15.67 2.28
CA PRO A 87 15.12 -15.44 3.47
C PRO A 87 13.61 -15.39 3.20
N VAL A 88 13.15 -15.72 1.99
CA VAL A 88 11.74 -15.69 1.62
C VAL A 88 11.12 -17.08 1.72
N HIS A 89 10.18 -17.26 2.65
CA HIS A 89 9.46 -18.52 2.84
C HIS A 89 8.26 -18.67 1.93
N LYS A 90 7.51 -17.57 1.75
CA LYS A 90 6.25 -17.60 0.98
C LYS A 90 5.99 -16.25 0.33
N VAL A 91 5.43 -16.31 -0.89
CA VAL A 91 4.95 -15.12 -1.62
C VAL A 91 3.50 -15.34 -2.01
N GLY A 92 2.61 -14.45 -1.56
CA GLY A 92 1.22 -14.34 -2.01
C GLY A 92 1.09 -13.18 -2.99
N ASN A 93 0.33 -13.36 -4.05
CA ASN A 93 0.03 -12.32 -5.03
C ASN A 93 -1.48 -12.20 -5.19
N PHE A 94 -2.02 -11.03 -4.94
CA PHE A 94 -3.45 -10.76 -4.94
C PHE A 94 -3.75 -9.55 -5.79
N LYS A 95 -4.81 -9.64 -6.60
CA LYS A 95 -5.35 -8.44 -7.25
C LYS A 95 -6.03 -7.55 -6.23
N ARG A 96 -6.02 -6.25 -6.47
CA ARG A 96 -6.64 -5.26 -5.58
C ARG A 96 -8.13 -5.52 -5.28
N GLU A 97 -8.82 -6.21 -6.18
CA GLU A 97 -10.27 -6.49 -6.07
C GLU A 97 -10.57 -7.95 -5.68
N ASP A 98 -9.56 -8.69 -5.21
CA ASP A 98 -9.74 -10.08 -4.79
C ASP A 98 -10.67 -10.15 -3.57
N LYS A 99 -11.83 -10.82 -3.77
CA LYS A 99 -12.86 -10.97 -2.72
C LYS A 99 -12.44 -11.88 -1.58
N ASN A 100 -11.43 -12.73 -1.78
CA ASN A 100 -10.92 -13.65 -0.78
C ASN A 100 -9.90 -12.99 0.16
N VAL A 101 -9.56 -11.72 -0.08
CA VAL A 101 -8.57 -11.00 0.70
C VAL A 101 -9.17 -9.70 1.22
N ILE A 102 -8.95 -9.46 2.51
CA ILE A 102 -9.29 -8.19 3.16
C ILE A 102 -8.09 -7.27 3.05
N PHE A 103 -8.30 -6.11 2.44
CA PHE A 103 -7.31 -5.05 2.35
C PHE A 103 -7.76 -3.86 3.17
N LYS A 104 -6.92 -3.40 4.06
CA LYS A 104 -7.17 -2.20 4.87
C LYS A 104 -5.89 -1.38 4.99
N GLU A 105 -6.07 -0.11 5.22
CA GLU A 105 -5.01 0.85 5.53
C GLU A 105 -5.50 1.73 6.67
N MET A 106 -4.64 1.99 7.63
CA MET A 106 -4.90 2.97 8.69
C MET A 106 -4.28 4.30 8.32
N ALA A 107 -5.01 5.38 8.56
CA ALA A 107 -4.54 6.74 8.40
C ALA A 107 -4.83 7.57 9.63
N LEU A 108 -3.87 8.42 10.00
CA LEU A 108 -4.01 9.47 11.01
C LEU A 108 -4.12 10.81 10.28
N PHE A 109 -5.15 11.59 10.61
CA PHE A 109 -5.37 12.91 10.04
C PHE A 109 -5.36 13.96 11.14
N LYS A 110 -4.48 14.95 11.02
CA LYS A 110 -4.46 16.12 11.90
C LYS A 110 -5.14 17.30 11.20
N ILE A 111 -6.23 17.76 11.81
CA ILE A 111 -7.07 18.84 11.30
C ILE A 111 -6.97 20.01 12.27
N VAL A 112 -6.76 21.21 11.72
CA VAL A 112 -6.67 22.46 12.49
C VAL A 112 -7.73 23.43 11.98
N GLY A 113 -8.47 24.03 12.89
CA GLY A 113 -9.51 24.98 12.56
C GLY A 113 -10.38 25.37 13.76
N ASN A 114 -11.39 26.17 13.49
CA ASN A 114 -12.40 26.47 14.49
C ASN A 114 -13.32 25.26 14.73
N SER A 115 -14.14 25.33 15.78
CA SER A 115 -15.08 24.26 16.16
C SER A 115 -16.03 23.86 15.04
N VAL A 116 -16.42 24.78 14.17
CA VAL A 116 -17.30 24.50 13.02
C VAL A 116 -16.58 23.64 11.98
N LYS A 117 -15.33 23.97 11.64
CA LYS A 117 -14.52 23.18 10.70
C LYS A 117 -14.24 21.79 11.24
N ILE A 118 -13.89 21.67 12.52
CA ILE A 118 -13.64 20.38 13.17
C ILE A 118 -14.90 19.52 13.15
N LYS A 119 -16.07 20.07 13.50
CA LYS A 119 -17.34 19.33 13.42
C LYS A 119 -17.66 18.85 12.01
N LYS A 120 -17.46 19.70 10.99
CA LYS A 120 -17.63 19.32 9.57
C LYS A 120 -16.69 18.19 9.17
N ALA A 121 -15.43 18.23 9.59
CA ALA A 121 -14.45 17.20 9.31
C ALA A 121 -14.81 15.85 9.97
N LEU A 122 -15.23 15.86 11.23
CA LEU A 122 -15.70 14.66 11.93
C LEU A 122 -16.94 14.07 11.26
N ASN A 123 -17.89 14.90 10.83
CA ASN A 123 -19.07 14.45 10.09
C ASN A 123 -18.69 13.82 8.74
N ALA A 124 -17.75 14.40 8.01
CA ALA A 124 -17.27 13.82 6.75
C ALA A 124 -16.64 12.43 6.93
N CYS A 125 -16.10 12.16 8.11
CA CYS A 125 -15.48 10.88 8.46
C CYS A 125 -16.44 9.87 9.09
N LYS A 126 -17.66 10.26 9.46
CA LYS A 126 -18.60 9.46 10.28
C LYS A 126 -18.82 8.03 9.77
N ASN A 127 -18.93 7.86 8.45
CA ASN A 127 -19.17 6.56 7.83
C ASN A 127 -17.99 5.58 7.96
N TYR A 128 -16.83 6.04 8.41
CA TYR A 128 -15.63 5.24 8.59
C TYR A 128 -15.31 4.97 10.06
N ASN A 129 -16.25 5.27 10.98
CA ASN A 129 -16.10 5.10 12.43
C ASN A 129 -14.76 5.69 12.91
N PRO A 130 -14.54 7.00 12.78
CA PRO A 130 -13.29 7.64 13.17
C PRO A 130 -13.07 7.53 14.68
N VAL A 131 -11.84 7.17 15.07
CA VAL A 131 -11.41 7.23 16.46
C VAL A 131 -10.71 8.57 16.69
N ILE A 132 -11.18 9.33 17.65
CA ILE A 132 -10.53 10.58 18.07
C ILE A 132 -9.39 10.21 19.01
N LEU A 133 -8.16 10.48 18.59
CA LEU A 133 -6.95 10.20 19.37
C LEU A 133 -6.56 11.38 20.25
N ASP A 134 -6.75 12.59 19.74
CA ASP A 134 -6.47 13.84 20.46
C ASP A 134 -7.42 14.94 19.98
N GLN A 135 -7.87 15.81 20.89
CA GLN A 135 -8.74 16.92 20.56
C GLN A 135 -8.47 18.13 21.45
N THR A 136 -8.32 19.29 20.83
CA THR A 136 -8.24 20.58 21.48
C THR A 136 -9.32 21.52 20.96
N LYS A 137 -9.36 22.76 21.47
CA LYS A 137 -10.30 23.80 20.95
C LYS A 137 -10.04 24.16 19.48
N LYS A 138 -8.79 23.94 18.98
CA LYS A 138 -8.36 24.38 17.64
C LYS A 138 -7.86 23.24 16.76
N SER A 139 -7.77 22.01 17.25
CA SER A 139 -7.28 20.87 16.48
C SER A 139 -7.91 19.54 16.90
N VAL A 140 -7.92 18.61 15.99
CA VAL A 140 -8.29 17.20 16.25
C VAL A 140 -7.37 16.28 15.47
N VAL A 141 -6.96 15.17 16.10
CA VAL A 141 -6.29 14.05 15.45
C VAL A 141 -7.25 12.86 15.43
N ILE A 142 -7.56 12.39 14.24
CA ILE A 142 -8.45 11.25 14.03
C ILE A 142 -7.73 10.11 13.35
N GLN A 143 -8.10 8.89 13.74
CA GLN A 143 -7.70 7.65 13.10
C GLN A 143 -8.85 7.10 12.27
N ILE A 144 -8.56 6.66 11.05
CA ILE A 144 -9.50 5.98 10.16
C ILE A 144 -8.85 4.73 9.61
N THR A 145 -9.60 3.65 9.53
CA THR A 145 -9.18 2.41 8.88
C THR A 145 -10.16 2.08 7.75
N ALA A 146 -9.67 2.11 6.50
CA ALA A 146 -10.50 1.93 5.31
C ALA A 146 -9.69 1.35 4.14
N LEU A 147 -10.33 1.17 2.99
CA LEU A 147 -9.63 0.88 1.74
C LEU A 147 -8.76 2.08 1.32
N ARG A 148 -7.60 1.84 0.71
CA ARG A 148 -6.69 2.89 0.24
C ARG A 148 -7.42 3.99 -0.55
N ARG A 149 -8.27 3.61 -1.52
CA ARG A 149 -9.04 4.57 -2.34
C ARG A 149 -9.95 5.48 -1.49
N GLU A 150 -10.48 4.95 -0.39
CA GLU A 150 -11.34 5.69 0.53
C GLU A 150 -10.53 6.66 1.37
N ILE A 151 -9.35 6.22 1.85
CA ILE A 151 -8.37 7.09 2.53
C ILE A 151 -7.94 8.24 1.61
N ASP A 152 -7.61 7.95 0.33
CA ASP A 152 -7.25 8.97 -0.66
C ASP A 152 -8.37 10.00 -0.89
N LYS A 153 -9.62 9.52 -1.03
CA LYS A 153 -10.80 10.37 -1.17
C LYS A 153 -11.02 11.23 0.07
N MET A 154 -10.87 10.62 1.24
CA MET A 154 -11.02 11.31 2.52
C MET A 154 -9.95 12.40 2.68
N ALA A 155 -8.69 12.10 2.42
CA ALA A 155 -7.60 13.07 2.50
C ALA A 155 -7.85 14.29 1.59
N LYS A 156 -8.38 14.07 0.37
CA LYS A 156 -8.76 15.16 -0.54
C LYS A 156 -9.88 16.02 0.04
N ASN A 157 -10.92 15.40 0.58
CA ASN A 157 -12.07 16.12 1.17
C ASN A 157 -11.67 16.94 2.40
N LEU A 158 -10.80 16.38 3.24
CA LEU A 158 -10.35 17.03 4.47
C LEU A 158 -9.41 18.22 4.22
N LYS A 159 -8.78 18.35 3.04
CA LYS A 159 -7.92 19.50 2.71
C LYS A 159 -8.65 20.83 2.88
N SER A 160 -9.89 20.94 2.38
CA SER A 160 -10.71 22.14 2.50
C SER A 160 -11.20 22.40 3.94
N LEU A 161 -11.18 21.37 4.79
CA LEU A 161 -11.63 21.44 6.17
C LEU A 161 -10.50 21.65 7.19
N GLY A 162 -9.28 21.91 6.72
CA GLY A 162 -8.14 22.24 7.57
C GLY A 162 -7.21 21.08 7.87
N LEU A 163 -7.17 20.05 7.02
CA LEU A 163 -6.15 18.99 7.10
C LEU A 163 -4.75 19.59 6.89
N ILE A 164 -3.89 19.46 7.89
CA ILE A 164 -2.49 19.94 7.83
C ILE A 164 -1.49 18.82 7.74
N SER A 165 -1.82 17.62 8.22
CA SER A 165 -0.92 16.47 8.20
C SER A 165 -1.70 15.17 8.10
N ALA A 166 -1.13 14.21 7.37
CA ALA A 166 -1.63 12.85 7.27
C ALA A 166 -0.47 11.85 7.39
N SER A 167 -0.63 10.87 8.26
CA SER A 167 0.28 9.72 8.36
C SER A 167 -0.47 8.44 7.98
N ARG A 168 0.19 7.51 7.29
CA ARG A 168 -0.45 6.31 6.73
C ARG A 168 0.44 5.10 6.95
N THR A 169 -0.14 3.96 7.27
CA THR A 169 0.60 2.70 7.44
C THR A 169 0.97 2.03 6.13
N GLY A 170 0.32 2.39 5.04
CA GLY A 170 0.28 1.56 3.85
C GLY A 170 -0.75 0.43 3.97
N ALA A 171 -0.93 -0.32 2.90
CA ALA A 171 -1.90 -1.40 2.87
C ALA A 171 -1.42 -2.61 3.68
N VAL A 172 -2.32 -3.16 4.50
CA VAL A 172 -2.19 -4.49 5.09
C VAL A 172 -3.21 -5.42 4.45
N ALA A 173 -2.86 -6.69 4.33
CA ALA A 173 -3.67 -7.70 3.65
C ALA A 173 -3.85 -8.93 4.54
N MET A 174 -5.04 -9.52 4.54
CA MET A 174 -5.35 -10.77 5.24
C MET A 174 -6.26 -11.62 4.35
N THR A 175 -5.90 -12.88 4.13
CA THR A 175 -6.81 -13.87 3.51
C THR A 175 -7.97 -14.17 4.45
N ARG A 176 -9.13 -14.39 3.88
CA ARG A 176 -10.32 -14.84 4.62
C ARG A 176 -10.21 -16.29 5.04
#